data_0259c104c2beba4b35a12d10de2e9010
#
_entry.id   0259c104c2beba4b35a12d10de2e9010
#
_cell.length_a   1.000
_cell.length_b   1.000
_cell.length_c   1.000
_cell.angle_alpha   90.00
_cell.angle_beta   90.00
_cell.angle_gamma   90.00
#
_symmetry.space_group_name_H-M   'P 1'
#
loop_
_entity.id
_entity.type
_entity.pdbx_description
1 polymer ?
#
loop_
_entity_poly.entity_id
_entity_poly.type
_entity_poly.pdbx_seq_one_letter_code
_entity_poly.pdbx_strand_id
1 'polypeptide(L)'
;MKLLRLLVLIVAIILNIAGCKNAEVNEPVAAVVGKVVKVVDGDTLHIYGEKGTYKIRLSGIDAPESGQAFGKRAKEHLEYLVAGKQVIAIVESKDRYGRYVASVKVESKDVCAEMLAAGYAWHYKQYSSNKYYADLQSEARKSKRGLWVDKKPQAPWEYRKEQRAGQ
;
A
#
# COMPACT_ATOMS: atom_id res chain seq x y z
N MET A 1 -41.87 -26.63 -43.14
CA MET A 1 -41.19 -25.34 -43.40
C MET A 1 -41.17 -24.39 -42.22
N LYS A 2 -42.18 -24.27 -41.36
CA LYS A 2 -42.21 -23.36 -40.23
C LYS A 2 -41.26 -23.78 -39.08
N LEU A 3 -41.11 -25.09 -38.84
CA LEU A 3 -40.23 -25.61 -37.77
C LEU A 3 -38.75 -25.40 -38.07
N LEU A 4 -38.32 -25.51 -39.30
CA LEU A 4 -36.93 -25.29 -39.75
C LEU A 4 -36.51 -23.79 -39.63
N ARG A 5 -37.46 -22.86 -39.85
CA ARG A 5 -37.21 -21.42 -39.67
C ARG A 5 -37.08 -21.03 -38.21
N LEU A 6 -37.79 -21.69 -37.31
CA LEU A 6 -37.69 -21.46 -35.85
C LEU A 6 -36.34 -21.94 -35.28
N LEU A 7 -35.84 -23.08 -35.79
CA LEU A 7 -34.55 -23.63 -35.37
C LEU A 7 -33.38 -22.72 -35.82
N VAL A 8 -33.44 -22.15 -37.00
CA VAL A 8 -32.41 -21.22 -37.50
C VAL A 8 -32.38 -19.89 -36.67
N LEU A 9 -33.55 -19.41 -36.26
CA LEU A 9 -33.65 -18.22 -35.40
C LEU A 9 -33.07 -18.44 -34.00
N ILE A 10 -33.30 -19.64 -33.41
CA ILE A 10 -32.76 -19.99 -32.09
C ILE A 10 -31.22 -20.11 -32.16
N VAL A 11 -30.67 -20.72 -33.22
CA VAL A 11 -29.22 -20.83 -33.42
C VAL A 11 -28.58 -19.47 -33.63
N ALA A 12 -29.22 -18.52 -34.35
CA ALA A 12 -28.71 -17.15 -34.54
C ALA A 12 -28.71 -16.34 -33.23
N ILE A 13 -29.63 -16.59 -32.30
CA ILE A 13 -29.65 -15.91 -30.97
C ILE A 13 -28.55 -16.46 -30.08
N ILE A 14 -28.23 -17.76 -30.15
CA ILE A 14 -27.16 -18.36 -29.34
C ILE A 14 -25.77 -17.91 -29.81
N LEU A 15 -25.57 -17.67 -31.11
CA LEU A 15 -24.28 -17.17 -31.62
C LEU A 15 -23.99 -15.69 -31.27
N ASN A 16 -25.02 -14.88 -30.93
CA ASN A 16 -24.82 -13.50 -30.54
C ASN A 16 -24.44 -13.31 -29.06
N ILE A 17 -24.46 -14.34 -28.23
CA ILE A 17 -24.05 -14.27 -26.82
C ILE A 17 -22.53 -14.47 -26.66
N ALA A 18 -21.85 -14.99 -27.70
CA ALA A 18 -20.38 -15.21 -27.66
C ALA A 18 -19.53 -13.94 -27.91
N GLY A 19 -20.16 -12.78 -28.09
CA GLY A 19 -19.50 -11.50 -28.36
C GLY A 19 -19.38 -10.53 -27.18
N CYS A 20 -19.71 -10.95 -25.96
CA CYS A 20 -19.32 -10.18 -24.78
C CYS A 20 -17.80 -10.25 -24.64
N LYS A 21 -17.10 -9.24 -25.18
CA LYS A 21 -15.74 -8.92 -24.75
C LYS A 21 -15.75 -8.91 -23.24
N ASN A 22 -14.86 -9.70 -22.64
CA ASN A 22 -14.56 -9.66 -21.22
C ASN A 22 -14.40 -8.20 -20.83
N ALA A 23 -15.42 -7.57 -20.26
CA ALA A 23 -15.21 -6.44 -19.42
C ALA A 23 -14.24 -6.98 -18.35
N GLU A 24 -13.03 -6.46 -18.29
CA GLU A 24 -12.17 -6.67 -17.12
C GLU A 24 -13.03 -6.26 -15.92
N VAL A 25 -13.59 -7.23 -15.25
CA VAL A 25 -14.17 -7.06 -13.94
C VAL A 25 -12.97 -6.60 -13.13
N ASN A 26 -12.99 -5.33 -12.77
CA ASN A 26 -12.02 -4.77 -11.83
C ASN A 26 -12.18 -5.63 -10.57
N GLU A 27 -11.35 -6.69 -10.46
CA GLU A 27 -11.34 -7.57 -9.29
C GLU A 27 -11.26 -6.67 -8.07
N PRO A 28 -12.15 -6.82 -7.08
CA PRO A 28 -12.11 -5.99 -5.88
C PRO A 28 -10.72 -6.14 -5.29
N VAL A 29 -10.13 -5.01 -4.92
CA VAL A 29 -8.80 -4.92 -4.34
C VAL A 29 -8.62 -6.04 -3.33
N ALA A 30 -7.76 -7.02 -3.62
CA ALA A 30 -7.63 -8.22 -2.81
C ALA A 30 -7.13 -7.83 -1.41
N ALA A 31 -7.83 -8.24 -0.37
CA ALA A 31 -7.35 -8.12 1.00
C ALA A 31 -6.44 -9.32 1.31
N VAL A 32 -5.23 -9.05 1.80
CA VAL A 32 -4.32 -10.07 2.33
C VAL A 32 -4.45 -10.08 3.84
N VAL A 33 -4.90 -11.19 4.39
CA VAL A 33 -4.95 -11.43 5.83
C VAL A 33 -3.81 -12.38 6.20
N GLY A 34 -3.01 -12.01 7.22
CA GLY A 34 -1.91 -12.87 7.62
C GLY A 34 -1.06 -12.27 8.74
N LYS A 35 -0.05 -13.03 9.15
CA LYS A 35 0.87 -12.64 10.23
C LYS A 35 2.07 -11.89 9.65
N VAL A 36 2.45 -10.78 10.28
CA VAL A 36 3.69 -10.08 9.93
C VAL A 36 4.89 -10.92 10.36
N VAL A 37 5.72 -11.32 9.40
CA VAL A 37 6.90 -12.17 9.63
C VAL A 37 8.22 -11.42 9.51
N LYS A 38 8.21 -10.23 8.89
CA LYS A 38 9.39 -9.38 8.75
C LYS A 38 8.98 -7.93 8.54
N VAL A 39 9.68 -7.01 9.18
CA VAL A 39 9.71 -5.58 8.83
C VAL A 39 11.06 -5.30 8.16
N VAL A 40 11.02 -4.72 6.96
CA VAL A 40 12.23 -4.46 6.16
C VAL A 40 12.80 -3.08 6.52
N ASP A 41 11.94 -2.06 6.47
CA ASP A 41 12.22 -0.66 6.76
C ASP A 41 10.98 0.02 7.34
N GLY A 42 10.94 1.36 7.35
CA GLY A 42 9.84 2.13 7.95
C GLY A 42 8.50 2.07 7.22
N ASP A 43 8.43 1.46 6.02
CA ASP A 43 7.19 1.37 5.24
C ASP A 43 7.05 0.10 4.40
N THR A 44 7.95 -0.85 4.61
CA THR A 44 7.94 -2.14 3.90
C THR A 44 7.98 -3.30 4.89
N LEU A 45 7.03 -4.24 4.73
CA LEU A 45 6.91 -5.42 5.58
C LEU A 45 6.53 -6.67 4.79
N HIS A 46 6.69 -7.84 5.39
CA HIS A 46 6.26 -9.11 4.81
C HIS A 46 5.17 -9.73 5.68
N ILE A 47 4.08 -10.15 5.03
CA ILE A 47 2.95 -10.84 5.65
C ILE A 47 2.95 -12.29 5.16
N TYR A 48 2.86 -13.26 6.06
CA TYR A 48 2.59 -14.65 5.73
C TYR A 48 1.08 -14.88 5.79
N GLY A 49 0.48 -15.08 4.63
CA GLY A 49 -0.95 -15.33 4.45
C GLY A 49 -1.21 -16.67 3.77
N GLU A 50 -2.44 -16.90 3.32
CA GLU A 50 -2.92 -18.19 2.78
C GLU A 50 -2.05 -18.74 1.63
N LYS A 51 -1.62 -17.89 0.69
CA LYS A 51 -0.83 -18.29 -0.49
C LYS A 51 0.68 -18.09 -0.32
N GLY A 52 1.16 -17.93 0.92
CA GLY A 52 2.57 -17.72 1.22
C GLY A 52 2.92 -16.29 1.64
N THR A 53 4.13 -15.85 1.35
CA THR A 53 4.65 -14.56 1.81
C THR A 53 4.39 -13.44 0.81
N TYR A 54 3.75 -12.37 1.26
CA TYR A 54 3.47 -11.16 0.51
C TYR A 54 4.41 -10.04 0.96
N LYS A 55 5.06 -9.38 0.00
CA LYS A 55 5.84 -8.16 0.24
C LYS A 55 4.90 -6.97 0.14
N ILE A 56 4.75 -6.22 1.22
CA ILE A 56 3.81 -5.08 1.30
C ILE A 56 4.61 -3.79 1.42
N ARG A 57 4.24 -2.79 0.61
CA ARG A 57 4.63 -1.38 0.73
C ARG A 57 3.43 -0.61 1.25
N LEU A 58 3.58 0.06 2.38
CA LEU A 58 2.51 0.86 2.97
C LEU A 58 2.11 1.99 2.01
N SER A 59 0.80 2.11 1.72
CA SER A 59 0.28 3.09 0.78
C SER A 59 0.19 4.50 1.38
N GLY A 60 0.32 5.50 0.53
CA GLY A 60 0.11 6.91 0.90
C GLY A 60 1.15 7.52 1.82
N ILE A 61 2.15 6.77 2.29
CA ILE A 61 3.24 7.25 3.13
C ILE A 61 4.60 6.93 2.52
N ASP A 62 5.64 7.65 2.96
CA ASP A 62 7.04 7.40 2.60
C ASP A 62 7.91 7.61 3.85
N ALA A 63 8.55 6.54 4.32
CA ALA A 63 9.37 6.58 5.52
C ALA A 63 10.85 6.82 5.17
N PRO A 64 11.65 7.40 6.08
CA PRO A 64 13.08 7.53 5.88
C PRO A 64 13.75 6.18 5.57
N GLU A 65 14.64 6.19 4.58
CA GLU A 65 15.42 5.02 4.15
C GLU A 65 16.33 4.51 5.28
N SER A 66 16.73 3.24 5.23
CA SER A 66 17.56 2.63 6.28
C SER A 66 18.87 3.38 6.56
N GLY A 67 19.49 4.00 5.55
CA GLY A 67 20.69 4.84 5.67
C GLY A 67 20.42 6.32 5.92
N GLN A 68 19.18 6.74 5.98
CA GLN A 68 18.77 8.12 6.22
C GLN A 68 18.58 8.38 7.72
N ALA A 69 18.74 9.65 8.13
CA ALA A 69 18.38 10.07 9.49
C ALA A 69 16.94 9.62 9.82
N PHE A 70 16.73 9.07 11.00
CA PHE A 70 15.47 8.48 11.48
C PHE A 70 15.02 7.19 10.78
N GLY A 71 15.70 6.65 9.76
CA GLY A 71 15.31 5.41 9.11
C GLY A 71 15.23 4.21 10.06
N LYS A 72 16.25 4.05 10.93
CA LYS A 72 16.24 3.00 11.96
C LYS A 72 15.05 3.15 12.91
N ARG A 73 14.76 4.36 13.39
CA ARG A 73 13.64 4.64 14.30
C ARG A 73 12.28 4.42 13.63
N ALA A 74 12.15 4.77 12.35
CA ALA A 74 10.93 4.51 11.59
C ALA A 74 10.67 3.01 11.49
N LYS A 75 11.70 2.20 11.18
CA LYS A 75 11.61 0.75 11.20
C LYS A 75 11.23 0.20 12.57
N GLU A 76 11.91 0.61 13.62
CA GLU A 76 11.63 0.18 15.01
C GLU A 76 10.19 0.52 15.42
N HIS A 77 9.67 1.68 15.00
CA HIS A 77 8.29 2.06 15.28
C HIS A 77 7.29 1.20 14.50
N LEU A 78 7.56 0.90 13.23
CA LEU A 78 6.73 -0.02 12.47
C LEU A 78 6.75 -1.44 13.09
N GLU A 79 7.92 -1.92 13.52
CA GLU A 79 8.05 -3.20 14.25
C GLU A 79 7.19 -3.21 15.53
N TYR A 80 7.23 -2.15 16.32
CA TYR A 80 6.38 -2.01 17.52
C TYR A 80 4.88 -2.12 17.19
N LEU A 81 4.46 -1.54 16.07
CA LEU A 81 3.05 -1.57 15.66
C LEU A 81 2.61 -2.96 15.21
N VAL A 82 3.44 -3.68 14.44
CA VAL A 82 2.96 -4.82 13.64
C VAL A 82 3.72 -6.14 13.84
N ALA A 83 4.90 -6.17 14.46
CA ALA A 83 5.73 -7.37 14.49
C ALA A 83 5.02 -8.56 15.13
N GLY A 84 4.94 -9.68 14.42
CA GLY A 84 4.31 -10.92 14.87
C GLY A 84 2.79 -10.88 14.98
N LYS A 85 2.15 -9.75 14.67
CA LYS A 85 0.69 -9.59 14.77
C LYS A 85 -0.01 -10.05 13.49
N GLN A 86 -1.29 -10.41 13.62
CA GLN A 86 -2.21 -10.58 12.50
C GLN A 86 -2.61 -9.20 11.98
N VAL A 87 -2.57 -9.04 10.66
CA VAL A 87 -2.92 -7.80 9.97
C VAL A 87 -3.83 -8.06 8.78
N ILE A 88 -4.52 -7.01 8.36
CA ILE A 88 -5.29 -6.98 7.11
C ILE A 88 -4.64 -5.92 6.22
N ALA A 89 -4.11 -6.34 5.07
CA ALA A 89 -3.61 -5.45 4.02
C ALA A 89 -4.64 -5.34 2.91
N ILE A 90 -5.19 -4.14 2.69
CA ILE A 90 -6.09 -3.84 1.57
C ILE A 90 -5.21 -3.40 0.41
N VAL A 91 -5.07 -4.25 -0.60
CA VAL A 91 -4.18 -4.04 -1.74
C VAL A 91 -4.82 -3.06 -2.72
N GLU A 92 -4.11 -2.01 -3.06
CA GLU A 92 -4.52 -0.99 -4.02
C GLU A 92 -3.88 -1.21 -5.40
N SER A 93 -2.62 -1.68 -5.42
CA SER A 93 -1.86 -1.90 -6.65
C SER A 93 -0.66 -2.81 -6.40
N LYS A 94 0.10 -3.08 -7.46
CA LYS A 94 1.41 -3.75 -7.37
C LYS A 94 2.46 -2.85 -8.04
N ASP A 95 3.57 -2.62 -7.35
CA ASP A 95 4.63 -1.79 -7.89
C ASP A 95 5.57 -2.57 -8.85
N ARG A 96 6.44 -1.84 -9.54
CA ARG A 96 7.41 -2.41 -10.48
C ARG A 96 8.44 -3.35 -9.84
N TYR A 97 8.56 -3.35 -8.52
CA TYR A 97 9.44 -4.24 -7.76
C TYR A 97 8.73 -5.50 -7.27
N GLY A 98 7.45 -5.66 -7.63
CA GLY A 98 6.63 -6.80 -7.25
C GLY A 98 6.06 -6.73 -5.83
N ARG A 99 6.15 -5.56 -5.14
CA ARG A 99 5.51 -5.35 -3.85
C ARG A 99 4.05 -4.98 -4.05
N TYR A 100 3.19 -5.44 -3.16
CA TYR A 100 1.80 -4.97 -3.08
C TYR A 100 1.76 -3.65 -2.32
N VAL A 101 1.26 -2.60 -2.97
CA VAL A 101 0.98 -1.31 -2.32
C VAL A 101 -0.36 -1.42 -1.63
N ALA A 102 -0.38 -1.25 -0.32
CA ALA A 102 -1.57 -1.53 0.48
C ALA A 102 -1.68 -0.62 1.71
N SER A 103 -2.91 -0.30 2.11
CA SER A 103 -3.20 0.14 3.47
C SER A 103 -3.24 -1.07 4.39
N VAL A 104 -2.65 -0.95 5.58
CA VAL A 104 -2.53 -2.06 6.54
C VAL A 104 -3.23 -1.70 7.85
N LYS A 105 -4.04 -2.63 8.33
CA LYS A 105 -4.71 -2.51 9.65
C LYS A 105 -4.24 -3.60 10.59
N VAL A 106 -3.96 -3.22 11.83
CA VAL A 106 -3.78 -4.09 12.99
C VAL A 106 -4.95 -3.84 13.92
N GLU A 107 -5.76 -4.88 14.17
CA GLU A 107 -7.05 -4.70 14.86
C GLU A 107 -7.89 -3.63 14.13
N SER A 108 -8.22 -2.51 14.80
CA SER A 108 -8.93 -1.38 14.19
C SER A 108 -8.02 -0.22 13.75
N LYS A 109 -6.71 -0.28 14.02
CA LYS A 109 -5.76 0.81 13.79
C LYS A 109 -5.20 0.80 12.38
N ASP A 110 -5.21 1.95 11.73
CA ASP A 110 -4.51 2.18 10.47
C ASP A 110 -3.02 2.41 10.73
N VAL A 111 -2.18 1.47 10.29
CA VAL A 111 -0.73 1.51 10.49
C VAL A 111 -0.09 2.72 9.81
N CYS A 112 -0.58 3.12 8.63
CA CYS A 112 -0.08 4.31 7.93
C CYS A 112 -0.36 5.58 8.73
N ALA A 113 -1.57 5.69 9.30
CA ALA A 113 -1.96 6.80 10.16
C ALA A 113 -1.10 6.86 11.44
N GLU A 114 -0.84 5.72 12.09
CA GLU A 114 0.00 5.64 13.28
C GLU A 114 1.45 6.08 12.99
N MET A 115 2.02 5.67 11.84
CA MET A 115 3.36 6.11 11.41
C MET A 115 3.44 7.62 11.21
N LEU A 116 2.41 8.23 10.60
CA LEU A 116 2.31 9.68 10.39
C LEU A 116 2.14 10.44 11.70
N ALA A 117 1.23 9.97 12.57
CA ALA A 117 0.94 10.59 13.87
C ALA A 117 2.15 10.58 14.81
N ALA A 118 2.95 9.49 14.77
CA ALA A 118 4.19 9.37 15.52
C ALA A 118 5.34 10.17 14.90
N GLY A 119 5.21 10.66 13.67
CA GLY A 119 6.22 11.42 12.97
C GLY A 119 7.37 10.58 12.42
N TYR A 120 7.10 9.32 12.03
CA TYR A 120 8.11 8.43 11.44
C TYR A 120 7.88 8.16 9.95
N ALA A 121 6.92 8.85 9.34
CA ALA A 121 6.72 8.85 7.89
C ALA A 121 6.28 10.23 7.39
N TRP A 122 6.45 10.44 6.10
CA TRP A 122 5.89 11.55 5.35
C TRP A 122 4.61 11.12 4.66
N HIS A 123 3.60 12.00 4.59
CA HIS A 123 2.47 11.82 3.68
C HIS A 123 2.96 11.97 2.24
N TYR A 124 2.87 10.91 1.45
CA TYR A 124 3.39 10.88 0.08
C TYR A 124 2.34 11.44 -0.88
N LYS A 125 2.26 12.76 -0.96
CA LYS A 125 1.22 13.51 -1.70
C LYS A 125 1.16 13.18 -3.18
N GLN A 126 2.26 12.70 -3.78
CA GLN A 126 2.27 12.28 -5.18
C GLN A 126 1.33 11.07 -5.42
N TYR A 127 1.12 10.24 -4.40
CA TYR A 127 0.34 8.99 -4.49
C TYR A 127 -0.86 8.98 -3.55
N SER A 128 -1.09 10.04 -2.77
CA SER A 128 -2.21 10.09 -1.84
C SER A 128 -2.73 11.52 -1.64
N SER A 129 -4.02 11.71 -1.86
CA SER A 129 -4.77 12.94 -1.54
C SER A 129 -5.50 12.86 -0.20
N ASN A 130 -5.20 11.86 0.63
CA ASN A 130 -5.88 11.64 1.91
C ASN A 130 -5.65 12.81 2.87
N LYS A 131 -6.72 13.59 3.09
CA LYS A 131 -6.67 14.77 3.98
C LYS A 131 -6.33 14.38 5.42
N TYR A 132 -6.85 13.28 5.91
CA TYR A 132 -6.56 12.79 7.26
C TYR A 132 -5.06 12.53 7.48
N TYR A 133 -4.39 11.93 6.49
CA TYR A 133 -2.93 11.72 6.52
C TYR A 133 -2.16 13.06 6.51
N ALA A 134 -2.63 14.03 5.72
CA ALA A 134 -2.04 15.36 5.69
C ALA A 134 -2.16 16.08 7.04
N ASP A 135 -3.32 15.96 7.68
CA ASP A 135 -3.59 16.56 8.99
C ASP A 135 -2.73 15.90 10.09
N LEU A 136 -2.59 14.57 10.12
CA LEU A 136 -1.72 13.84 11.05
C LEU A 136 -0.26 14.25 10.92
N GLN A 137 0.26 14.34 9.68
CA GLN A 137 1.61 14.84 9.46
C GLN A 137 1.79 16.29 9.95
N SER A 138 0.82 17.16 9.66
CA SER A 138 0.86 18.55 10.11
C SER A 138 0.93 18.65 11.62
N GLU A 139 0.13 17.86 12.32
CA GLU A 139 0.14 17.80 13.78
C GLU A 139 1.45 17.24 14.34
N ALA A 140 1.99 16.16 13.76
CA ALA A 140 3.29 15.62 14.14
C ALA A 140 4.42 16.65 13.99
N ARG A 141 4.39 17.44 12.89
CA ARG A 141 5.34 18.54 12.65
C ARG A 141 5.24 19.64 13.71
N LYS A 142 4.03 20.13 14.00
CA LYS A 142 3.80 21.17 15.02
C LYS A 142 4.29 20.72 16.39
N SER A 143 4.05 19.45 16.73
CA SER A 143 4.43 18.86 18.01
C SER A 143 5.87 18.33 18.02
N LYS A 144 6.64 18.51 16.94
CA LYS A 144 8.03 18.03 16.79
C LYS A 144 8.21 16.57 17.13
N ARG A 145 7.29 15.69 16.71
CA ARG A 145 7.35 14.24 16.94
C ARG A 145 8.28 13.57 15.94
N GLY A 146 8.96 12.52 16.38
CA GLY A 146 9.79 11.68 15.53
C GLY A 146 10.83 12.45 14.73
N LEU A 147 10.81 12.31 13.41
CA LEU A 147 11.74 12.99 12.49
C LEU A 147 11.58 14.52 12.48
N TRP A 148 10.44 15.04 12.96
CA TRP A 148 10.15 16.48 12.97
C TRP A 148 10.86 17.26 14.09
N VAL A 149 11.66 16.59 14.95
CA VAL A 149 12.61 17.29 15.86
C VAL A 149 13.78 17.88 15.08
N ASP A 150 14.08 17.34 13.90
CA ASP A 150 15.11 17.87 13.03
C ASP A 150 14.69 19.26 12.52
N LYS A 151 15.64 20.20 12.50
CA LYS A 151 15.41 21.56 11.97
C LYS A 151 15.26 21.56 10.44
N LYS A 152 15.84 20.57 9.75
CA LYS A 152 15.84 20.41 8.29
C LYS A 152 15.56 18.96 7.91
N PRO A 153 14.35 18.44 8.20
CA PRO A 153 14.05 17.06 7.89
C PRO A 153 14.04 16.86 6.37
N GLN A 154 14.82 15.90 5.90
CA GLN A 154 14.92 15.56 4.48
C GLN A 154 13.85 14.54 4.12
N ALA A 155 13.12 14.77 3.03
CA ALA A 155 12.13 13.82 2.55
C ALA A 155 12.80 12.60 1.90
N PRO A 156 12.24 11.37 2.05
CA PRO A 156 12.86 10.15 1.50
C PRO A 156 13.06 10.19 -0.02
N TRP A 157 12.14 10.79 -0.78
CA TRP A 157 12.29 10.95 -2.24
C TRP A 157 13.42 11.89 -2.62
N GLU A 158 13.73 12.93 -1.81
CA GLU A 158 14.86 13.83 -2.00
C GLU A 158 16.16 13.09 -1.71
N TYR A 159 16.22 12.37 -0.58
CA TYR A 159 17.36 11.53 -0.22
C TYR A 159 17.68 10.52 -1.35
N ARG A 160 16.69 9.79 -1.87
CA ARG A 160 16.89 8.86 -2.99
C ARG A 160 17.36 9.55 -4.27
N LYS A 161 16.93 10.79 -4.53
CA LYS A 161 17.38 11.57 -5.69
C LYS A 161 18.86 11.94 -5.55
N GLU A 162 19.29 12.37 -4.39
CA GLU A 162 20.70 12.72 -4.10
C GLU A 162 21.61 11.50 -4.19
N GLN A 163 21.20 10.35 -3.62
CA GLN A 163 21.99 9.12 -3.71
C GLN A 163 22.21 8.66 -5.17
N ARG A 164 21.24 8.86 -6.05
CA ARG A 164 21.38 8.54 -7.48
C ARG A 164 22.22 9.54 -8.24
N ALA A 165 22.28 10.80 -7.81
CA ALA A 165 23.08 11.83 -8.45
C ALA A 165 24.56 11.75 -8.05
N GLY A 166 24.89 11.08 -6.93
CA GLY A 166 26.26 10.87 -6.46
C GLY A 166 26.91 9.57 -6.94
N GLN A 167 26.20 8.77 -7.74
CA GLN A 167 26.70 7.55 -8.40
C GLN A 167 27.03 7.83 -9.87
#